data_6c6b6811539a2fb45618f33867528d30
#
_entry.id   6c6b6811539a2fb45618f33867528d30
#
_cell.length_a   1.000
_cell.length_b   1.000
_cell.length_c   1.000
_cell.angle_alpha   90.00
_cell.angle_beta   90.00
_cell.angle_gamma   90.00
#
_symmetry.space_group_name_H-M   'P 1'
#
loop_
_entity.id
_entity.type
_entity.pdbx_description
1 polymer ?
#
loop_
_entity_poly.entity_id
_entity_poly.type
_entity_poly.pdbx_seq_one_letter_code
_entity_poly.pdbx_strand_id
1 'polypeptide(L)'
;MRNRKISDKGYYELKTDSYNDIKMENRLLDYDMPLHFHRSIEFLYIKKGTYRTTVRTKDYVFEKDEIVFVPAFYQHSAEDGDADSIITLVPQSYSQDFAPFFDGKTFAVELKDREFNRKRILPVLELILSDRDCLKNSAIAKGYINVIYGLFAQRYGYVECDNFADRNIIIEIIKFIDDHCAENLTLDRMSEQFGYNKSYLSRIFNKTIGTSLPDYINQVRIQKFVRMYIISGGEGSIAEYAFSCGFESVPSFYRAFKRLYGMSPKDYFKTERYVFW
;
A
#
# COMPACT_ATOMS: atom_id res chain seq x y z
N MET A 1 2.30 -10.84 23.14
CA MET A 1 3.03 -11.12 21.88
C MET A 1 2.59 -12.50 21.39
N ARG A 2 1.76 -12.58 20.37
CA ARG A 2 1.36 -13.87 19.76
C ARG A 2 2.08 -13.97 18.42
N ASN A 3 3.01 -14.91 18.32
CA ASN A 3 3.63 -15.31 17.06
C ASN A 3 2.54 -15.67 16.04
N ARG A 4 2.19 -14.72 15.16
CA ARG A 4 1.51 -15.06 13.93
C ARG A 4 2.57 -15.75 13.05
N LYS A 5 2.35 -17.01 12.67
CA LYS A 5 3.00 -17.60 11.50
C LYS A 5 2.58 -16.75 10.30
N ILE A 6 3.41 -15.79 9.97
CA ILE A 6 3.28 -14.99 8.77
C ILE A 6 3.66 -15.90 7.63
N SER A 7 2.83 -15.96 6.59
CA SER A 7 3.14 -16.76 5.42
C SER A 7 4.41 -16.21 4.76
N ASP A 8 5.33 -17.07 4.35
CA ASP A 8 6.53 -16.70 3.58
C ASP A 8 6.23 -16.00 2.24
N LYS A 9 4.96 -15.79 1.92
CA LYS A 9 4.47 -15.20 0.66
C LYS A 9 4.17 -13.72 0.71
N GLY A 10 4.35 -13.05 1.85
CA GLY A 10 3.93 -11.67 2.05
C GLY A 10 2.40 -11.52 2.10
N TYR A 11 1.92 -10.39 2.56
CA TYR A 11 0.50 -10.05 2.60
C TYR A 11 0.26 -8.66 1.99
N TYR A 12 -0.93 -8.46 1.46
CA TYR A 12 -1.36 -7.14 0.99
C TYR A 12 -1.75 -6.26 2.18
N GLU A 13 -1.06 -5.13 2.33
CA GLU A 13 -1.33 -4.19 3.42
C GLU A 13 -2.41 -3.19 3.01
N LEU A 14 -3.64 -3.60 3.18
CA LEU A 14 -4.82 -2.81 2.85
C LEU A 14 -4.97 -1.53 3.67
N LYS A 15 -4.42 -1.48 4.89
CA LYS A 15 -4.49 -0.30 5.74
C LYS A 15 -3.81 0.90 5.07
N THR A 16 -2.67 0.67 4.47
CA THR A 16 -1.93 1.70 3.73
C THR A 16 -2.70 2.21 2.51
N ASP A 17 -3.45 1.34 1.83
CA ASP A 17 -4.23 1.72 0.65
C ASP A 17 -5.63 2.27 0.96
N SER A 18 -6.05 2.27 2.21
CA SER A 18 -7.29 2.94 2.62
C SER A 18 -7.20 4.47 2.62
N TYR A 19 -5.98 5.00 2.51
CA TYR A 19 -5.73 6.43 2.43
C TYR A 19 -5.76 6.87 0.96
N ASN A 20 -6.62 7.85 0.67
CA ASN A 20 -6.65 8.52 -0.62
C ASN A 20 -5.67 9.70 -0.70
N ASP A 21 -5.07 10.06 0.43
CA ASP A 21 -4.17 11.19 0.58
C ASP A 21 -2.74 10.75 0.88
N ILE A 22 -1.78 11.61 0.57
CA ILE A 22 -0.38 11.39 0.91
C ILE A 22 -0.26 11.34 2.43
N LYS A 23 0.46 10.32 2.91
CA LYS A 23 0.81 10.20 4.31
C LYS A 23 2.31 10.45 4.46
N MET A 24 2.67 11.40 5.33
CA MET A 24 4.05 11.69 5.68
C MET A 24 4.18 11.87 7.18
N GLU A 25 5.12 11.17 7.79
CA GLU A 25 5.35 11.26 9.23
C GLU A 25 6.79 10.94 9.62
N ASN A 26 7.23 11.52 10.76
CA ASN A 26 8.42 11.02 11.42
C ASN A 26 8.11 9.69 12.08
N ARG A 27 8.96 8.70 11.89
CA ARG A 27 8.77 7.36 12.44
C ARG A 27 10.09 6.78 12.95
N LEU A 28 10.07 6.30 14.19
CA LEU A 28 11.09 5.42 14.71
C LEU A 28 10.77 3.99 14.24
N LEU A 29 11.75 3.36 13.61
CA LEU A 29 11.63 2.00 13.08
C LEU A 29 12.28 1.03 14.08
N ASP A 30 11.55 0.76 15.16
CA ASP A 30 11.95 -0.06 16.30
C ASP A 30 11.16 -1.37 16.40
N TYR A 31 10.69 -1.88 15.28
CA TYR A 31 9.90 -3.11 15.20
C TYR A 31 10.03 -3.79 13.85
N ASP A 32 9.91 -5.11 13.85
CA ASP A 32 9.82 -5.91 12.63
C ASP A 32 8.51 -5.65 11.90
N MET A 33 8.61 -5.33 10.62
CA MET A 33 7.48 -5.33 9.72
C MET A 33 7.59 -6.53 8.77
N PRO A 34 6.66 -7.48 8.86
CA PRO A 34 6.74 -8.67 8.04
C PRO A 34 6.55 -8.34 6.56
N LEU A 35 6.98 -9.26 5.69
CA LEU A 35 6.87 -9.11 4.25
C LEU A 35 5.44 -8.76 3.83
N HIS A 36 5.25 -7.61 3.22
CA HIS A 36 3.96 -7.05 2.79
C HIS A 36 4.13 -6.26 1.49
N PHE A 37 3.04 -5.78 0.94
CA PHE A 37 3.02 -4.86 -0.21
C PHE A 37 1.71 -4.08 -0.24
N HIS A 38 1.72 -2.93 -0.91
CA HIS A 38 0.58 -2.03 -1.07
C HIS A 38 0.63 -1.32 -2.43
N ARG A 39 -0.44 -0.60 -2.79
CA ARG A 39 -0.55 0.16 -4.06
C ARG A 39 0.21 1.47 -4.04
N SER A 40 0.42 2.02 -2.86
CA SER A 40 1.13 3.28 -2.72
C SER A 40 2.61 3.11 -3.05
N ILE A 41 3.21 4.15 -3.61
CA ILE A 41 4.66 4.27 -3.61
C ILE A 41 5.07 4.64 -2.19
N GLU A 42 6.11 4.00 -1.69
CA GLU A 42 6.68 4.32 -0.39
C GLU A 42 8.13 4.77 -0.56
N PHE A 43 8.53 5.79 0.18
CA PHE A 43 9.96 6.08 0.35
C PHE A 43 10.22 6.57 1.77
N LEU A 44 11.39 6.18 2.28
CA LEU A 44 11.84 6.55 3.61
C LEU A 44 13.17 7.29 3.51
N TYR A 45 13.23 8.48 4.08
CA TYR A 45 14.46 9.21 4.33
C TYR A 45 14.98 8.84 5.71
N ILE A 46 16.19 8.31 5.82
CA ILE A 46 16.79 7.90 7.08
C ILE A 46 17.50 9.10 7.71
N LYS A 47 16.98 9.59 8.84
CA LYS A 47 17.53 10.74 9.57
C LYS A 47 18.68 10.34 10.51
N LYS A 48 18.57 9.11 11.08
CA LYS A 48 19.53 8.58 12.04
C LYS A 48 19.42 7.07 12.11
N GLY A 49 20.49 6.41 12.56
CA GLY A 49 20.52 4.95 12.73
C GLY A 49 20.70 4.20 11.44
N THR A 50 20.36 2.91 11.46
CA THR A 50 20.48 1.98 10.34
C THR A 50 19.15 1.31 10.08
N TYR A 51 18.69 1.34 8.84
CA TYR A 51 17.46 0.66 8.40
C TYR A 51 17.79 -0.53 7.52
N ARG A 52 17.25 -1.69 7.88
CA ARG A 52 17.36 -2.95 7.12
C ARG A 52 16.02 -3.32 6.55
N THR A 53 16.00 -3.68 5.28
CA THR A 53 14.77 -4.06 4.58
C THR A 53 15.05 -5.07 3.50
N THR A 54 14.14 -6.00 3.29
CA THR A 54 14.10 -6.81 2.07
C THR A 54 13.11 -6.18 1.11
N VAL A 55 13.52 -5.89 -0.12
CA VAL A 55 12.60 -5.48 -1.19
C VAL A 55 12.62 -6.55 -2.26
N ARG A 56 11.46 -7.18 -2.49
CA ARG A 56 11.31 -8.40 -3.31
C ARG A 56 12.14 -9.55 -2.73
N THR A 57 13.28 -9.86 -3.33
CA THR A 57 14.17 -10.96 -2.94
C THR A 57 15.57 -10.49 -2.57
N LYS A 58 15.78 -9.18 -2.46
CA LYS A 58 17.09 -8.60 -2.18
C LYS A 58 17.06 -7.82 -0.87
N ASP A 59 18.07 -8.04 -0.04
CA ASP A 59 18.27 -7.33 1.20
C ASP A 59 19.04 -6.03 0.96
N TYR A 60 18.64 -5.00 1.69
CA TYR A 60 19.21 -3.67 1.60
C TYR A 60 19.48 -3.12 3.00
N VAL A 61 20.53 -2.30 3.08
CA VAL A 61 20.86 -1.55 4.29
C VAL A 61 21.00 -0.08 3.92
N PHE A 62 20.34 0.75 4.71
CA PHE A 62 20.37 2.21 4.55
C PHE A 62 20.85 2.88 5.83
N GLU A 63 21.59 3.94 5.68
CA GLU A 63 22.13 4.74 6.76
C GLU A 63 21.65 6.18 6.64
N LYS A 64 22.09 7.01 7.60
CA LYS A 64 21.74 8.43 7.62
C LYS A 64 21.92 9.11 6.26
N ASP A 65 20.93 9.96 5.91
CA ASP A 65 20.85 10.73 4.67
C ASP A 65 20.68 9.87 3.39
N GLU A 66 20.40 8.58 3.54
CA GLU A 66 20.02 7.71 2.44
C GLU A 66 18.50 7.56 2.37
N ILE A 67 18.00 7.20 1.17
CA ILE A 67 16.58 7.00 0.92
C ILE A 67 16.37 5.62 0.33
N VAL A 68 15.45 4.86 0.93
CA VAL A 68 14.89 3.67 0.29
C VAL A 68 13.64 4.09 -0.47
N PHE A 69 13.53 3.64 -1.72
CA PHE A 69 12.37 3.84 -2.56
C PHE A 69 11.73 2.49 -2.90
N VAL A 70 10.48 2.32 -2.51
CA VAL A 70 9.71 1.10 -2.76
C VAL A 70 8.61 1.41 -3.78
N PRO A 71 8.75 0.92 -5.01
CA PRO A 71 7.70 1.07 -6.02
C PRO A 71 6.39 0.41 -5.58
N ALA A 72 5.26 0.94 -6.03
CA ALA A 72 3.95 0.33 -5.81
C ALA A 72 3.97 -1.17 -6.15
N PHE A 73 3.29 -1.99 -5.34
CA PHE A 73 3.20 -3.46 -5.47
C PHE A 73 4.51 -4.24 -5.28
N TYR A 74 5.60 -3.61 -4.86
CA TYR A 74 6.80 -4.35 -4.50
C TYR A 74 6.64 -4.89 -3.07
N GLN A 75 6.84 -6.20 -2.94
CA GLN A 75 6.93 -6.83 -1.62
C GLN A 75 8.14 -6.31 -0.87
N HIS A 76 7.95 -5.91 0.37
CA HIS A 76 9.01 -5.41 1.24
C HIS A 76 8.72 -5.73 2.70
N SER A 77 9.76 -5.73 3.50
CA SER A 77 9.71 -5.93 4.95
C SER A 77 10.64 -4.93 5.62
N ALA A 78 10.52 -4.76 6.92
CA ALA A 78 11.48 -4.05 7.73
C ALA A 78 11.94 -4.95 8.87
N GLU A 79 13.22 -4.92 9.18
CA GLU A 79 13.77 -5.54 10.37
C GLU A 79 13.79 -4.53 11.51
N ASP A 80 13.61 -5.03 12.73
CA ASP A 80 13.76 -4.25 13.95
C ASP A 80 15.13 -3.53 13.97
N GLY A 81 15.13 -2.25 14.31
CA GLY A 81 16.31 -1.40 14.25
C GLY A 81 16.21 -0.16 15.13
N ASP A 82 17.09 0.80 14.89
CA ASP A 82 17.15 2.06 15.59
C ASP A 82 17.00 3.29 14.67
N ALA A 83 16.44 3.07 13.48
CA ALA A 83 16.36 4.12 12.49
C ALA A 83 15.26 5.14 12.80
N ASP A 84 15.62 6.41 12.93
CA ASP A 84 14.70 7.55 12.87
C ASP A 84 14.56 7.97 11.41
N SER A 85 13.34 8.05 10.92
CA SER A 85 13.05 8.24 9.49
C SER A 85 11.90 9.21 9.26
N ILE A 86 11.81 9.68 8.02
CA ILE A 86 10.59 10.27 7.46
C ILE A 86 10.04 9.28 6.46
N ILE A 87 8.91 8.66 6.80
CA ILE A 87 8.17 7.79 5.89
C ILE A 87 7.20 8.62 5.07
N THR A 88 7.12 8.32 3.79
CA THR A 88 6.17 8.95 2.85
C THR A 88 5.49 7.88 2.04
N LEU A 89 4.17 7.85 2.13
CA LEU A 89 3.29 6.99 1.34
C LEU A 89 2.53 7.85 0.34
N VAL A 90 2.71 7.56 -0.93
CA VAL A 90 2.11 8.31 -2.04
C VAL A 90 1.11 7.42 -2.75
N PRO A 91 -0.20 7.69 -2.61
CA PRO A 91 -1.23 6.97 -3.35
C PRO A 91 -1.01 7.09 -4.85
N GLN A 92 -1.39 6.06 -5.61
CA GLN A 92 -1.18 6.02 -7.05
C GLN A 92 -1.84 7.21 -7.79
N SER A 93 -2.96 7.75 -7.25
CA SER A 93 -3.63 8.94 -7.80
C SER A 93 -2.74 10.19 -7.85
N TYR A 94 -1.76 10.30 -6.96
CA TYR A 94 -0.80 11.42 -6.95
C TYR A 94 0.39 11.23 -7.89
N SER A 95 0.59 10.02 -8.39
CA SER A 95 1.67 9.69 -9.31
C SER A 95 1.22 9.63 -10.77
N GLN A 96 -0.09 9.85 -11.04
CA GLN A 96 -0.66 9.74 -12.38
C GLN A 96 -0.10 10.77 -13.37
N ASP A 97 0.35 11.92 -12.89
CA ASP A 97 0.91 12.98 -13.73
C ASP A 97 2.42 12.78 -13.99
N PHE A 98 3.02 11.73 -13.42
CA PHE A 98 4.45 11.45 -13.57
C PHE A 98 4.67 10.39 -14.66
N ALA A 99 4.74 10.87 -15.93
CA ALA A 99 4.79 10.04 -17.14
C ALA A 99 5.76 8.85 -17.10
N PRO A 100 7.00 8.96 -16.58
CA PRO A 100 7.93 7.83 -16.58
C PRO A 100 7.42 6.56 -15.88
N PHE A 101 6.53 6.69 -14.88
CA PHE A 101 5.95 5.53 -14.21
C PHE A 101 4.95 4.77 -15.08
N PHE A 102 4.42 5.40 -16.13
CA PHE A 102 3.53 4.76 -17.10
C PHE A 102 4.28 4.11 -18.25
N ASP A 103 5.54 4.51 -18.47
CA ASP A 103 6.40 3.96 -19.51
C ASP A 103 7.25 2.78 -19.02
N GLY A 104 6.84 2.11 -17.93
CA GLY A 104 7.56 0.97 -17.40
C GLY A 104 8.82 1.32 -16.63
N LYS A 105 8.98 2.57 -16.21
CA LYS A 105 10.15 3.04 -15.46
C LYS A 105 9.80 3.33 -14.02
N THR A 106 10.81 3.25 -13.15
CA THR A 106 10.71 3.59 -11.73
C THR A 106 12.06 4.14 -11.26
N PHE A 107 12.15 4.57 -10.02
CA PHE A 107 13.43 4.84 -9.39
C PHE A 107 14.05 3.55 -8.85
N ALA A 108 15.38 3.54 -8.72
CA ALA A 108 16.07 2.46 -8.02
C ALA A 108 15.63 2.42 -6.55
N VAL A 109 15.72 1.23 -5.94
CA VAL A 109 15.42 1.08 -4.50
C VAL A 109 16.40 1.89 -3.64
N GLU A 110 17.64 2.01 -4.09
CA GLU A 110 18.74 2.69 -3.38
C GLU A 110 18.97 4.10 -3.94
N LEU A 111 18.63 5.12 -3.17
CA LEU A 111 18.91 6.52 -3.48
C LEU A 111 19.95 7.03 -2.43
N LYS A 112 21.24 6.76 -2.68
CA LYS A 112 22.31 6.84 -1.65
C LYS A 112 23.25 8.03 -1.77
N ASP A 113 22.92 9.06 -2.57
CA ASP A 113 23.69 10.32 -2.53
C ASP A 113 23.30 11.14 -1.30
N ARG A 114 24.03 10.93 -0.22
CA ARG A 114 23.77 11.53 1.09
C ARG A 114 23.83 13.05 1.08
N GLU A 115 24.76 13.61 0.34
CA GLU A 115 24.91 15.07 0.25
C GLU A 115 23.73 15.69 -0.50
N PHE A 116 23.36 15.12 -1.64
CA PHE A 116 22.21 15.57 -2.42
C PHE A 116 20.91 15.41 -1.62
N ASN A 117 20.69 14.26 -1.02
CA ASN A 117 19.50 13.98 -0.24
C ASN A 117 19.34 14.98 0.92
N ARG A 118 20.41 15.22 1.67
CA ARG A 118 20.42 16.19 2.77
C ARG A 118 20.17 17.61 2.31
N LYS A 119 20.79 18.04 1.20
CA LYS A 119 20.70 19.43 0.73
C LYS A 119 19.45 19.74 -0.09
N ARG A 120 18.88 18.77 -0.77
CA ARG A 120 17.80 19.00 -1.74
C ARG A 120 16.49 18.32 -1.38
N ILE A 121 16.53 17.11 -0.81
CA ILE A 121 15.32 16.34 -0.49
C ILE A 121 14.83 16.65 0.93
N LEU A 122 15.70 16.55 1.93
CA LEU A 122 15.32 16.76 3.32
C LEU A 122 14.59 18.09 3.55
N PRO A 123 15.04 19.25 3.03
CA PRO A 123 14.34 20.50 3.23
C PRO A 123 12.89 20.50 2.70
N VAL A 124 12.62 19.80 1.61
CA VAL A 124 11.24 19.66 1.08
C VAL A 124 10.39 18.80 2.01
N LEU A 125 10.95 17.70 2.52
CA LEU A 125 10.24 16.82 3.47
C LEU A 125 9.95 17.56 4.79
N GLU A 126 10.90 18.31 5.31
CA GLU A 126 10.73 19.12 6.53
C GLU A 126 9.71 20.23 6.35
N LEU A 127 9.69 20.89 5.20
CA LEU A 127 8.68 21.89 4.86
C LEU A 127 7.27 21.30 4.92
N ILE A 128 7.05 20.13 4.31
CA ILE A 128 5.77 19.43 4.34
C ILE A 128 5.40 19.02 5.78
N LEU A 129 6.37 18.52 6.56
CA LEU A 129 6.12 18.10 7.94
C LEU A 129 5.80 19.27 8.87
N SER A 130 6.33 20.48 8.59
CA SER A 130 6.06 21.69 9.37
C SER A 130 4.64 22.23 9.15
N ASP A 131 4.03 21.95 7.99
CA ASP A 131 2.68 22.33 7.64
C ASP A 131 1.94 21.13 6.99
N ARG A 132 1.52 20.18 7.81
CA ARG A 132 0.82 18.98 7.32
C ARG A 132 -0.54 19.27 6.68
N ASP A 133 -1.13 20.42 6.95
CA ASP A 133 -2.41 20.81 6.36
C ASP A 133 -2.27 21.04 4.84
N CYS A 134 -1.06 21.32 4.36
CA CYS A 134 -0.78 21.39 2.92
C CYS A 134 -1.12 20.09 2.19
N LEU A 135 -0.99 18.93 2.84
CA LEU A 135 -1.30 17.62 2.26
C LEU A 135 -2.80 17.37 2.07
N LYS A 136 -3.66 18.13 2.78
CA LYS A 136 -5.11 18.09 2.59
C LYS A 136 -5.56 18.81 1.31
N ASN A 137 -4.71 19.67 0.75
CA ASN A 137 -4.93 20.30 -0.53
C ASN A 137 -4.26 19.47 -1.64
N SER A 138 -5.05 18.80 -2.45
CA SER A 138 -4.56 17.89 -3.47
C SER A 138 -3.62 18.55 -4.50
N ALA A 139 -3.80 19.83 -4.82
CA ALA A 139 -2.93 20.55 -5.75
C ALA A 139 -1.56 20.83 -5.15
N ILE A 140 -1.51 21.27 -3.90
CA ILE A 140 -0.26 21.51 -3.17
C ILE A 140 0.48 20.19 -2.96
N ALA A 141 -0.23 19.18 -2.50
CA ALA A 141 0.33 17.84 -2.26
C ALA A 141 0.95 17.25 -3.54
N LYS A 142 0.25 17.32 -4.69
CA LYS A 142 0.79 16.93 -6.00
C LYS A 142 2.03 17.75 -6.38
N GLY A 143 1.99 19.06 -6.12
CA GLY A 143 3.13 19.94 -6.37
C GLY A 143 4.39 19.50 -5.65
N TYR A 144 4.30 19.21 -4.36
CA TYR A 144 5.43 18.72 -3.57
C TYR A 144 5.94 17.35 -4.03
N ILE A 145 5.05 16.41 -4.32
CA ILE A 145 5.46 15.09 -4.83
C ILE A 145 6.16 15.23 -6.19
N ASN A 146 5.64 16.07 -7.10
CA ASN A 146 6.29 16.32 -8.37
C ASN A 146 7.68 16.96 -8.20
N VAL A 147 7.87 17.85 -7.23
CA VAL A 147 9.20 18.40 -6.90
C VAL A 147 10.12 17.28 -6.44
N ILE A 148 9.69 16.43 -5.49
CA ILE A 148 10.51 15.32 -4.97
C ILE A 148 10.88 14.34 -6.10
N TYR A 149 9.91 13.93 -6.92
CA TYR A 149 10.15 13.02 -8.04
C TYR A 149 11.05 13.64 -9.10
N GLY A 150 10.89 14.95 -9.39
CA GLY A 150 11.78 15.69 -10.28
C GLY A 150 13.23 15.72 -9.79
N LEU A 151 13.42 15.92 -8.47
CA LEU A 151 14.74 15.86 -7.84
C LEU A 151 15.34 14.44 -7.88
N PHE A 152 14.53 13.41 -7.64
CA PHE A 152 14.98 12.02 -7.79
C PHE A 152 15.38 11.73 -9.23
N ALA A 153 14.56 12.13 -10.21
CA ALA A 153 14.85 11.96 -11.62
C ALA A 153 16.14 12.66 -12.06
N GLN A 154 16.32 13.90 -11.60
CA GLN A 154 17.51 14.69 -11.89
C GLN A 154 18.80 14.04 -11.40
N ARG A 155 18.77 13.44 -10.20
CA ARG A 155 19.98 12.90 -9.58
C ARG A 155 20.23 11.43 -9.89
N TYR A 156 19.17 10.63 -9.88
CA TYR A 156 19.27 9.15 -9.94
C TYR A 156 18.86 8.56 -11.27
N GLY A 157 18.13 9.34 -12.10
CA GLY A 157 17.54 8.81 -13.34
C GLY A 157 16.46 7.77 -13.04
N TYR A 158 16.19 6.95 -14.05
CA TYR A 158 15.19 5.89 -13.98
C TYR A 158 15.81 4.53 -14.26
N VAL A 159 15.18 3.50 -13.70
CA VAL A 159 15.45 2.09 -14.01
C VAL A 159 14.20 1.45 -14.61
N GLU A 160 14.38 0.41 -15.41
CA GLU A 160 13.26 -0.37 -15.95
C GLU A 160 12.53 -1.10 -14.82
N CYS A 161 11.22 -1.09 -14.92
CA CYS A 161 10.36 -1.80 -14.00
C CYS A 161 10.14 -3.24 -14.48
N ASP A 162 10.58 -4.21 -13.72
CA ASP A 162 10.37 -5.62 -14.05
C ASP A 162 8.87 -5.96 -14.15
N ASN A 163 8.50 -6.72 -15.18
CA ASN A 163 7.14 -7.21 -15.41
C ASN A 163 6.09 -6.08 -15.56
N PHE A 164 6.44 -4.97 -16.20
CA PHE A 164 5.57 -3.81 -16.35
C PHE A 164 4.18 -4.14 -16.95
N ALA A 165 4.12 -4.99 -17.98
CA ALA A 165 2.86 -5.39 -18.60
C ALA A 165 1.95 -6.13 -17.59
N ASP A 166 2.52 -7.08 -16.83
CA ASP A 166 1.78 -7.81 -15.80
C ASP A 166 1.26 -6.87 -14.71
N ARG A 167 2.06 -5.86 -14.34
CA ARG A 167 1.64 -4.87 -13.32
C ARG A 167 0.50 -4.00 -13.80
N ASN A 168 0.50 -3.53 -15.03
CA ASN A 168 -0.58 -2.71 -15.57
C ASN A 168 -1.90 -3.47 -15.55
N ILE A 169 -1.89 -4.73 -15.97
CA ILE A 169 -3.08 -5.58 -15.90
C ILE A 169 -3.57 -5.71 -14.44
N ILE A 170 -2.66 -5.92 -13.49
CA ILE A 170 -3.02 -6.03 -12.07
C ILE A 170 -3.57 -4.72 -11.52
N ILE A 171 -3.01 -3.57 -11.90
CA ILE A 171 -3.53 -2.25 -11.51
C ILE A 171 -4.96 -2.05 -12.02
N GLU A 172 -5.23 -2.40 -13.27
CA GLU A 172 -6.58 -2.32 -13.84
C GLU A 172 -7.56 -3.26 -13.14
N ILE A 173 -7.15 -4.50 -12.85
CA ILE A 173 -7.94 -5.48 -12.10
C ILE A 173 -8.28 -4.93 -10.70
N ILE A 174 -7.31 -4.37 -10.00
CA ILE A 174 -7.50 -3.82 -8.65
C ILE A 174 -8.47 -2.64 -8.69
N LYS A 175 -8.29 -1.69 -9.62
CA LYS A 175 -9.23 -0.58 -9.80
C LYS A 175 -10.64 -1.09 -10.06
N PHE A 176 -10.79 -2.05 -10.95
CA PHE A 176 -12.09 -2.64 -11.25
C PHE A 176 -12.73 -3.30 -10.02
N ILE A 177 -11.94 -4.01 -9.21
CA ILE A 177 -12.43 -4.62 -7.97
C ILE A 177 -12.87 -3.53 -6.98
N ASP A 178 -12.10 -2.46 -6.80
CA ASP A 178 -12.45 -1.36 -5.89
C ASP A 178 -13.79 -0.72 -6.26
N ASP A 179 -13.99 -0.47 -7.56
CA ASP A 179 -15.20 0.18 -8.07
C ASP A 179 -16.42 -0.75 -8.02
N HIS A 180 -16.22 -2.06 -8.22
CA HIS A 180 -17.28 -3.05 -8.38
C HIS A 180 -17.36 -4.10 -7.26
N CYS A 181 -16.65 -3.95 -6.13
CA CYS A 181 -16.54 -4.98 -5.09
C CYS A 181 -17.89 -5.43 -4.50
N ALA A 182 -18.91 -4.57 -4.54
CA ALA A 182 -20.25 -4.90 -4.07
C ALA A 182 -21.06 -5.78 -5.06
N GLU A 183 -20.60 -5.90 -6.29
CA GLU A 183 -21.24 -6.71 -7.32
C GLU A 183 -20.75 -8.17 -7.27
N ASN A 184 -21.40 -9.05 -8.03
CA ASN A 184 -20.95 -10.43 -8.16
C ASN A 184 -19.69 -10.50 -9.04
N LEU A 185 -18.53 -10.42 -8.40
CA LEU A 185 -17.22 -10.52 -9.04
C LEU A 185 -16.75 -11.98 -9.02
N THR A 186 -16.94 -12.66 -10.14
CA THR A 186 -16.42 -14.02 -10.38
C THR A 186 -15.17 -13.95 -11.26
N LEU A 187 -14.38 -15.02 -11.24
CA LEU A 187 -13.23 -15.14 -12.16
C LEU A 187 -13.67 -15.18 -13.63
N ASP A 188 -14.90 -15.66 -13.89
CA ASP A 188 -15.53 -15.64 -15.23
C ASP A 188 -15.73 -14.21 -15.71
N ARG A 189 -16.38 -13.39 -14.88
CA ARG A 189 -16.62 -11.98 -15.18
C ARG A 189 -15.34 -11.21 -15.39
N MET A 190 -14.32 -11.45 -14.54
CA MET A 190 -13.00 -10.83 -14.70
C MET A 190 -12.32 -11.25 -16.00
N SER A 191 -12.44 -12.53 -16.37
CA SER A 191 -11.94 -13.07 -17.64
C SER A 191 -12.58 -12.38 -18.85
N GLU A 192 -13.89 -12.21 -18.83
CA GLU A 192 -14.63 -11.49 -19.86
C GLU A 192 -14.27 -10.00 -19.92
N GLN A 193 -14.22 -9.34 -18.77
CA GLN A 193 -13.92 -7.92 -18.66
C GLN A 193 -12.54 -7.55 -19.22
N PHE A 194 -11.52 -8.35 -18.92
CA PHE A 194 -10.13 -8.05 -19.28
C PHE A 194 -9.65 -8.79 -20.54
N GLY A 195 -10.45 -9.68 -21.12
CA GLY A 195 -10.08 -10.43 -22.32
C GLY A 195 -8.99 -11.49 -22.12
N TYR A 196 -8.73 -11.90 -20.90
CA TYR A 196 -7.73 -12.91 -20.55
C TYR A 196 -8.41 -14.20 -20.05
N ASN A 197 -7.80 -15.35 -20.31
CA ASN A 197 -8.33 -16.60 -19.74
C ASN A 197 -8.15 -16.66 -18.22
N LYS A 198 -9.06 -17.37 -17.55
CA LYS A 198 -9.12 -17.49 -16.07
C LYS A 198 -7.82 -17.98 -15.45
N SER A 199 -7.17 -18.97 -16.07
CA SER A 199 -5.92 -19.53 -15.55
C SER A 199 -4.77 -18.51 -15.59
N TYR A 200 -4.71 -17.70 -16.64
CA TYR A 200 -3.73 -16.63 -16.75
C TYR A 200 -3.98 -15.55 -15.70
N LEU A 201 -5.21 -15.03 -15.58
CA LEU A 201 -5.58 -14.04 -14.59
C LEU A 201 -5.29 -14.52 -13.16
N SER A 202 -5.71 -15.72 -12.82
CA SER A 202 -5.46 -16.31 -11.51
C SER A 202 -3.96 -16.42 -11.22
N ARG A 203 -3.19 -16.91 -12.18
CA ARG A 203 -1.74 -17.08 -12.02
C ARG A 203 -1.00 -15.76 -11.85
N ILE A 204 -1.28 -14.77 -12.73
CA ILE A 204 -0.63 -13.46 -12.68
C ILE A 204 -1.00 -12.72 -11.40
N PHE A 205 -2.29 -12.74 -11.01
CA PHE A 205 -2.77 -12.13 -9.79
C PHE A 205 -2.11 -12.75 -8.56
N ASN A 206 -2.14 -14.09 -8.43
CA ASN A 206 -1.50 -14.78 -7.32
C ASN A 206 0.02 -14.53 -7.25
N LYS A 207 0.68 -14.49 -8.41
CA LYS A 207 2.13 -14.22 -8.48
C LYS A 207 2.47 -12.82 -8.03
N THR A 208 1.66 -11.82 -8.40
CA THR A 208 1.93 -10.39 -8.14
C THR A 208 1.43 -9.96 -6.78
N ILE A 209 0.22 -10.41 -6.39
CA ILE A 209 -0.47 -9.98 -5.17
C ILE A 209 -0.24 -10.93 -3.99
N GLY A 210 0.26 -12.14 -4.24
CA GLY A 210 0.53 -13.12 -3.18
C GLY A 210 -0.71 -13.78 -2.57
N THR A 211 -1.92 -13.41 -3.02
CA THR A 211 -3.19 -13.98 -2.57
C THR A 211 -4.11 -14.30 -3.74
N SER A 212 -5.11 -15.15 -3.52
CA SER A 212 -6.07 -15.48 -4.57
C SER A 212 -6.99 -14.28 -4.87
N LEU A 213 -7.44 -14.17 -6.14
CA LEU A 213 -8.37 -13.12 -6.55
C LEU A 213 -9.66 -13.10 -5.68
N PRO A 214 -10.33 -14.23 -5.38
CA PRO A 214 -11.46 -14.25 -4.47
C PRO A 214 -11.14 -13.79 -3.05
N ASP A 215 -9.98 -14.16 -2.53
CA ASP A 215 -9.56 -13.71 -1.19
C ASP A 215 -9.29 -12.21 -1.18
N TYR A 216 -8.69 -11.66 -2.22
CA TYR A 216 -8.48 -10.22 -2.37
C TYR A 216 -9.82 -9.46 -2.45
N ILE A 217 -10.77 -9.90 -3.27
CA ILE A 217 -12.11 -9.32 -3.35
C ILE A 217 -12.77 -9.30 -1.97
N ASN A 218 -12.70 -10.41 -1.24
CA ASN A 218 -13.23 -10.47 0.12
C ASN A 218 -12.52 -9.51 1.08
N GLN A 219 -11.23 -9.31 0.95
CA GLN A 219 -10.48 -8.32 1.75
C GLN A 219 -11.00 -6.90 1.47
N VAL A 220 -11.14 -6.52 0.21
CA VAL A 220 -11.68 -5.20 -0.18
C VAL A 220 -13.09 -4.99 0.38
N ARG A 221 -13.98 -5.99 0.26
CA ARG A 221 -15.33 -5.97 0.83
C ARG A 221 -15.32 -5.76 2.34
N ILE A 222 -14.46 -6.48 3.06
CA ILE A 222 -14.32 -6.35 4.53
C ILE A 222 -13.87 -4.94 4.92
N GLN A 223 -12.95 -4.34 4.19
CA GLN A 223 -12.51 -2.98 4.49
C GLN A 223 -13.57 -1.94 4.22
N LYS A 224 -14.28 -2.07 3.10
CA LYS A 224 -15.45 -1.24 2.82
C LYS A 224 -16.48 -1.34 3.94
N PHE A 225 -16.75 -2.58 4.41
CA PHE A 225 -17.62 -2.84 5.56
C PHE A 225 -17.13 -2.12 6.82
N VAL A 226 -15.87 -2.28 7.20
CA VAL A 226 -15.31 -1.65 8.40
C VAL A 226 -15.43 -0.14 8.33
N ARG A 227 -15.08 0.45 7.19
CA ARG A 227 -15.19 1.90 6.96
C ARG A 227 -16.64 2.38 7.08
N MET A 228 -17.58 1.72 6.42
CA MET A 228 -19.00 2.10 6.46
C MET A 228 -19.58 1.97 7.87
N TYR A 229 -19.28 0.88 8.57
CA TYR A 229 -19.76 0.62 9.93
C TYR A 229 -19.21 1.62 10.95
N ILE A 230 -17.97 2.07 10.80
CA ILE A 230 -17.38 3.10 11.64
C ILE A 230 -18.00 4.49 11.35
N ILE A 231 -18.16 4.85 10.07
CA ILE A 231 -18.77 6.14 9.68
C ILE A 231 -20.21 6.24 10.20
N SER A 232 -20.95 5.12 10.25
CA SER A 232 -22.31 5.09 10.84
C SER A 232 -22.33 5.14 12.37
N GLY A 233 -21.18 5.27 13.04
CA GLY A 233 -21.11 5.20 14.51
C GLY A 233 -21.35 3.80 15.09
N GLY A 234 -21.30 2.75 14.26
CA GLY A 234 -21.62 1.39 14.68
C GLY A 234 -23.14 1.11 14.75
N GLU A 235 -23.95 2.00 14.20
CA GLU A 235 -25.39 1.82 14.12
C GLU A 235 -25.76 0.92 12.94
N GLY A 236 -26.84 0.14 13.11
CA GLY A 236 -27.36 -0.75 12.09
C GLY A 236 -26.88 -2.20 12.17
N SER A 237 -27.37 -3.02 11.26
CA SER A 237 -27.10 -4.46 11.25
C SER A 237 -25.79 -4.77 10.55
N ILE A 238 -24.91 -5.52 11.24
CA ILE A 238 -23.68 -6.07 10.63
C ILE A 238 -23.99 -6.85 9.34
N ALA A 239 -25.12 -7.57 9.32
CA ALA A 239 -25.53 -8.35 8.16
C ALA A 239 -25.91 -7.45 6.97
N GLU A 240 -26.63 -6.36 7.20
CA GLU A 240 -27.02 -5.41 6.15
C GLU A 240 -25.78 -4.74 5.53
N TYR A 241 -24.85 -4.29 6.33
CA TYR A 241 -23.59 -3.76 5.83
C TYR A 241 -22.74 -4.79 5.08
N ALA A 242 -22.72 -6.05 5.54
CA ALA A 242 -22.02 -7.12 4.83
C ALA A 242 -22.63 -7.36 3.44
N PHE A 243 -23.95 -7.41 3.34
CA PHE A 243 -24.66 -7.55 2.05
C PHE A 243 -24.41 -6.34 1.14
N SER A 244 -24.46 -5.12 1.65
CA SER A 244 -24.18 -3.90 0.87
C SER A 244 -22.73 -3.84 0.36
N CYS A 245 -21.81 -4.57 0.99
CA CYS A 245 -20.44 -4.73 0.54
C CYS A 245 -20.23 -5.91 -0.42
N GLY A 246 -21.30 -6.63 -0.80
CA GLY A 246 -21.25 -7.69 -1.82
C GLY A 246 -21.06 -9.10 -1.27
N PHE A 247 -21.19 -9.33 0.03
CA PHE A 247 -21.26 -10.70 0.57
C PHE A 247 -22.64 -11.31 0.30
N GLU A 248 -22.66 -12.54 -0.19
CA GLU A 248 -23.90 -13.27 -0.47
C GLU A 248 -24.50 -13.93 0.78
N SER A 249 -23.70 -14.11 1.83
CA SER A 249 -24.16 -14.70 3.08
C SER A 249 -23.36 -14.23 4.29
N VAL A 250 -24.04 -14.13 5.44
CA VAL A 250 -23.41 -13.79 6.72
C VAL A 250 -22.29 -14.77 7.11
N PRO A 251 -22.43 -16.10 6.94
CA PRO A 251 -21.32 -17.01 7.22
C PRO A 251 -20.07 -16.78 6.38
N SER A 252 -20.21 -16.44 5.09
CA SER A 252 -19.04 -16.12 4.24
C SER A 252 -18.35 -14.84 4.69
N PHE A 253 -19.10 -13.81 5.07
CA PHE A 253 -18.58 -12.59 5.66
C PHE A 253 -17.79 -12.88 6.95
N TYR A 254 -18.37 -13.60 7.91
CA TYR A 254 -17.68 -13.89 9.17
C TYR A 254 -16.39 -14.71 8.98
N ARG A 255 -16.38 -15.67 8.07
CA ARG A 255 -15.16 -16.42 7.72
C ARG A 255 -14.09 -15.52 7.13
N ALA A 256 -14.45 -14.64 6.18
CA ALA A 256 -13.52 -13.70 5.57
C ALA A 256 -12.99 -12.69 6.60
N PHE A 257 -13.86 -12.15 7.44
CA PHE A 257 -13.49 -11.21 8.50
C PHE A 257 -12.51 -11.83 9.50
N LYS A 258 -12.82 -13.05 9.99
CA LYS A 258 -11.94 -13.77 10.91
C LYS A 258 -10.60 -14.13 10.27
N ARG A 259 -10.59 -14.46 8.99
CA ARG A 259 -9.34 -14.72 8.25
C ARG A 259 -8.45 -13.47 8.21
N LEU A 260 -9.04 -12.28 7.99
CA LEU A 260 -8.30 -11.04 7.88
C LEU A 260 -7.84 -10.49 9.23
N TYR A 261 -8.73 -10.43 10.20
CA TYR A 261 -8.47 -9.79 11.51
C TYR A 261 -8.18 -10.77 12.65
N GLY A 262 -8.33 -12.09 12.44
CA GLY A 262 -8.11 -13.12 13.45
C GLY A 262 -9.21 -13.21 14.51
N MET A 263 -10.25 -12.38 14.45
CA MET A 263 -11.34 -12.28 15.41
C MET A 263 -12.69 -12.01 14.75
N SER A 264 -13.78 -12.08 15.53
CA SER A 264 -15.11 -11.73 14.99
C SER A 264 -15.27 -10.22 14.81
N PRO A 265 -16.21 -9.76 13.94
CA PRO A 265 -16.55 -8.34 13.83
C PRO A 265 -16.91 -7.71 15.17
N LYS A 266 -17.74 -8.41 15.95
CA LYS A 266 -18.18 -7.94 17.26
C LYS A 266 -17.00 -7.73 18.24
N ASP A 267 -16.03 -8.63 18.23
CA ASP A 267 -14.85 -8.52 19.11
C ASP A 267 -13.90 -7.44 18.58
N TYR A 268 -13.77 -7.33 17.27
CA TYR A 268 -12.97 -6.28 16.64
C TYR A 268 -13.47 -4.89 17.04
N PHE A 269 -14.78 -4.66 16.99
CA PHE A 269 -15.37 -3.37 17.33
C PHE A 269 -15.50 -3.10 18.85
N LYS A 270 -15.26 -4.06 19.70
CA LYS A 270 -15.14 -3.87 21.16
C LYS A 270 -13.74 -3.49 21.62
N THR A 271 -12.72 -3.78 20.82
CA THR A 271 -11.36 -3.36 21.16
C THR A 271 -11.24 -1.86 20.88
N GLU A 272 -10.84 -1.04 21.86
CA GLU A 272 -10.67 0.43 21.76
C GLU A 272 -9.59 0.86 20.75
N ARG A 273 -9.22 -0.01 19.82
CA ARG A 273 -8.23 0.25 18.78
C ARG A 273 -8.82 0.84 17.50
N TYR A 274 -9.86 1.67 17.63
CA TYR A 274 -10.28 2.57 16.55
C TYR A 274 -9.39 3.80 16.52
N VAL A 275 -8.12 3.60 16.44
CA VAL A 275 -7.26 4.72 16.15
C VAL A 275 -7.26 4.84 14.64
N PHE A 276 -8.06 5.76 14.12
CA PHE A 276 -7.84 6.35 12.82
C PHE A 276 -6.49 7.07 12.93
N TRP A 277 -5.47 6.44 12.44
CA TRP A 277 -4.18 7.07 12.20
C TRP A 277 -4.15 7.63 10.81
#